data_eccc04457d067daa2f6208fa2618b43f
#
_entry.id   eccc04457d067daa2f6208fa2618b43f
#
_cell.length_a   1.000
_cell.length_b   1.000
_cell.length_c   1.000
_cell.angle_alpha   90.00
_cell.angle_beta   90.00
_cell.angle_gamma   90.00
#
_symmetry.space_group_name_H-M   'P 1'
#
loop_
_entity.id
_entity.type
_entity.pdbx_description
1 polymer ?
#
loop_
_entity_poly.entity_id
_entity_poly.type
_entity_poly.pdbx_seq_one_letter_code
_entity_poly.pdbx_strand_id
1 'polypeptide(L)'
;LLRAESYDEMFVSNSSEMNDYRLSLLRAVCESPRFRGLRVGEYAERLDEGEQQQFAAMTFDLGADFGLYVAFRGTDGTLVGWKEDFNMAVRCPVPSQESAYRYADSILDRTERFLSAKKSPDIMIGGHSKGGNMAVYAAMQITQSDIEATNERAQRLGLLPALGGSVPGRNCRISRIFSHDGPGMSQVMVHSRAYQAIAARIDKTVPE
;
A
#
# COMPACT_ATOMS: atom_id res chain seq x y z
N LEU A 1 17.64 -17.08 -1.69
CA LEU A 1 17.70 -17.86 -0.46
C LEU A 1 19.13 -17.95 0.05
N LEU A 2 20.08 -18.53 -0.71
CA LEU A 2 21.48 -18.66 -0.30
C LEU A 2 22.13 -17.33 0.13
N ARG A 3 21.78 -16.21 -0.51
CA ARG A 3 22.24 -14.89 -0.08
C ARG A 3 21.61 -14.45 1.24
N ALA A 4 20.31 -14.69 1.44
CA ALA A 4 19.65 -14.35 2.68
C ALA A 4 20.21 -15.10 3.89
N GLU A 5 20.55 -16.40 3.70
CA GLU A 5 21.15 -17.23 4.74
C GLU A 5 22.57 -16.76 5.17
N SER A 6 23.25 -15.97 4.33
CA SER A 6 24.57 -15.40 4.64
C SER A 6 24.55 -14.00 5.24
N TYR A 7 23.36 -13.43 5.46
CA TYR A 7 23.18 -12.10 6.09
C TYR A 7 22.52 -12.26 7.45
N ASP A 8 23.30 -12.42 8.48
CA ASP A 8 22.82 -12.56 9.87
C ASP A 8 21.92 -11.35 10.27
N GLU A 9 22.21 -10.17 9.71
CA GLU A 9 21.45 -8.94 9.98
C GLU A 9 20.02 -8.97 9.43
N MET A 10 19.70 -9.80 8.45
CA MET A 10 18.35 -9.88 7.86
C MET A 10 17.32 -10.54 8.79
N PHE A 11 17.77 -11.29 9.76
CA PHE A 11 16.93 -12.09 10.65
C PHE A 11 17.11 -11.73 12.13
N VAL A 12 17.54 -10.48 12.39
CA VAL A 12 17.72 -10.01 13.75
C VAL A 12 16.36 -9.81 14.42
N SER A 13 15.97 -10.80 15.20
CA SER A 13 14.93 -10.68 16.20
C SER A 13 15.52 -11.08 17.54
N ASN A 14 14.98 -10.54 18.63
CA ASN A 14 15.35 -10.93 19.98
C ASN A 14 14.94 -12.37 20.32
N SER A 15 14.28 -13.07 19.40
CA SER A 15 13.85 -14.46 19.51
C SER A 15 14.42 -15.29 18.36
N SER A 16 15.20 -16.31 18.70
CA SER A 16 15.72 -17.28 17.72
C SER A 16 14.58 -18.01 16.99
N GLU A 17 13.51 -18.39 17.69
CA GLU A 17 12.33 -19.03 17.10
C GLU A 17 11.69 -18.16 16.02
N MET A 18 11.61 -16.86 16.22
CA MET A 18 11.05 -15.94 15.23
C MET A 18 11.95 -15.82 14.00
N ASN A 19 13.26 -15.88 14.16
CA ASN A 19 14.19 -15.88 13.04
C ASN A 19 14.08 -17.18 12.23
N ASP A 20 14.00 -18.33 12.88
CA ASP A 20 13.81 -19.63 12.24
C ASP A 20 12.47 -19.69 11.48
N TYR A 21 11.41 -19.13 12.07
CA TYR A 21 10.12 -19.02 11.40
C TYR A 21 10.19 -18.16 10.14
N ARG A 22 10.81 -16.98 10.21
CA ARG A 22 10.97 -16.06 9.06
C ARG A 22 11.81 -16.69 7.95
N LEU A 23 12.90 -17.38 8.32
CA LEU A 23 13.74 -18.09 7.36
C LEU A 23 12.98 -19.24 6.69
N SER A 24 12.24 -20.01 7.47
CA SER A 24 11.39 -21.10 6.97
C SER A 24 10.31 -20.58 6.01
N LEU A 25 9.67 -19.45 6.34
CA LEU A 25 8.69 -18.82 5.47
C LEU A 25 9.32 -18.34 4.16
N LEU A 26 10.47 -17.65 4.23
CA LEU A 26 11.20 -17.21 3.04
C LEU A 26 11.58 -18.41 2.15
N ARG A 27 12.06 -19.49 2.76
CA ARG A 27 12.38 -20.73 2.04
C ARG A 27 11.16 -21.31 1.34
N ALA A 28 10.03 -21.41 2.05
CA ALA A 28 8.78 -21.91 1.49
C ALA A 28 8.30 -21.05 0.30
N VAL A 29 8.42 -19.73 0.37
CA VAL A 29 8.10 -18.82 -0.73
C VAL A 29 9.03 -19.05 -1.93
N CYS A 30 10.35 -19.13 -1.70
CA CYS A 30 11.35 -19.34 -2.75
C CYS A 30 11.23 -20.70 -3.45
N GLU A 31 10.84 -21.73 -2.73
CA GLU A 31 10.70 -23.10 -3.25
C GLU A 31 9.32 -23.35 -3.88
N SER A 32 8.31 -22.55 -3.52
CA SER A 32 6.96 -22.69 -4.05
C SER A 32 6.91 -22.49 -5.57
N PRO A 33 6.36 -23.43 -6.35
CA PRO A 33 6.14 -23.21 -7.77
C PRO A 33 5.30 -21.98 -8.10
N ARG A 34 4.42 -21.58 -7.15
CA ARG A 34 3.54 -20.42 -7.29
C ARG A 34 4.29 -19.09 -7.12
N PHE A 35 5.25 -19.03 -6.20
CA PHE A 35 5.88 -17.78 -5.78
C PHE A 35 7.33 -17.61 -6.23
N ARG A 36 8.04 -18.71 -6.57
CA ARG A 36 9.46 -18.66 -6.95
C ARG A 36 9.78 -17.79 -8.16
N GLY A 37 8.77 -17.45 -8.97
CA GLY A 37 8.89 -16.57 -10.14
C GLY A 37 8.61 -15.10 -9.85
N LEU A 38 8.24 -14.73 -8.61
CA LEU A 38 8.00 -13.35 -8.24
C LEU A 38 9.25 -12.50 -8.48
N ARG A 39 9.03 -11.33 -9.05
CA ARG A 39 10.06 -10.32 -9.21
C ARG A 39 9.85 -9.23 -8.18
N VAL A 40 10.93 -8.80 -7.55
CA VAL A 40 10.92 -7.64 -6.66
C VAL A 40 11.26 -6.42 -7.51
N GLY A 41 10.41 -5.44 -7.45
CA GLY A 41 10.59 -4.14 -8.09
C GLY A 41 11.20 -3.13 -7.14
N GLU A 42 10.54 -1.99 -7.01
CA GLU A 42 11.01 -0.91 -6.16
C GLU A 42 10.83 -1.20 -4.69
N TYR A 43 11.77 -0.68 -3.92
CA TYR A 43 11.75 -0.66 -2.47
C TYR A 43 11.98 0.76 -1.97
N ALA A 44 11.24 1.15 -0.94
CA ALA A 44 11.46 2.39 -0.22
C ALA A 44 11.38 2.13 1.28
N GLU A 45 12.28 2.75 2.03
CA GLU A 45 12.28 2.71 3.49
C GLU A 45 12.59 4.09 4.04
N ARG A 46 11.94 4.46 5.12
CA ARG A 46 12.19 5.68 5.86
C ARG A 46 11.97 5.45 7.34
N LEU A 47 13.00 5.74 8.11
CA LEU A 47 12.96 5.82 9.56
C LEU A 47 13.41 7.22 9.96
N ASP A 48 12.53 7.99 10.60
CA ASP A 48 12.78 9.37 10.98
C ASP A 48 12.26 9.60 12.40
N GLU A 49 13.20 9.81 13.33
CA GLU A 49 12.86 10.00 14.74
C GLU A 49 12.22 11.37 14.99
N GLY A 50 12.62 12.40 14.27
CA GLY A 50 12.10 13.76 14.39
C GLY A 50 10.65 13.86 13.94
N GLU A 51 10.35 13.29 12.79
CA GLU A 51 9.00 13.22 12.23
C GLU A 51 8.17 12.07 12.85
N GLN A 52 8.76 11.22 13.67
CA GLN A 52 8.16 10.00 14.22
C GLN A 52 7.59 9.11 13.12
N GLN A 53 8.38 8.89 12.07
CA GLN A 53 8.00 8.13 10.90
C GLN A 53 8.74 6.80 10.83
N GLN A 54 7.97 5.72 10.68
CA GLN A 54 8.49 4.39 10.31
C GLN A 54 7.71 3.87 9.11
N PHE A 55 8.32 3.90 7.95
CA PHE A 55 7.71 3.53 6.67
C PHE A 55 8.60 2.54 5.92
N ALA A 56 8.00 1.52 5.32
CA ALA A 56 8.64 0.75 4.25
C ALA A 56 7.60 0.21 3.29
N ALA A 57 7.96 0.17 2.01
CA ALA A 57 7.14 -0.38 0.95
C ALA A 57 7.99 -1.13 -0.07
N MET A 58 7.38 -2.12 -0.70
CA MET A 58 8.00 -2.91 -1.76
C MET A 58 6.97 -3.23 -2.84
N THR A 59 7.39 -3.20 -4.10
CA THR A 59 6.55 -3.58 -5.23
C THR A 59 6.97 -4.95 -5.74
N PHE A 60 5.99 -5.82 -5.97
CA PHE A 60 6.16 -7.14 -6.55
C PHE A 60 5.51 -7.19 -7.92
N ASP A 61 6.21 -7.74 -8.90
CA ASP A 61 5.66 -8.12 -10.20
C ASP A 61 5.18 -9.58 -10.11
N LEU A 62 3.85 -9.74 -10.20
CA LEU A 62 3.18 -11.05 -10.13
C LEU A 62 3.02 -11.70 -11.50
N GLY A 63 3.56 -11.08 -12.55
CA GLY A 63 3.43 -11.53 -13.92
C GLY A 63 2.23 -10.91 -14.66
N ALA A 64 2.15 -11.22 -15.96
CA ALA A 64 1.21 -10.59 -16.89
C ALA A 64 -0.27 -10.77 -16.53
N ASP A 65 -0.60 -11.88 -15.87
CA ASP A 65 -1.99 -12.22 -15.54
C ASP A 65 -2.48 -11.55 -14.26
N PHE A 66 -1.58 -11.18 -13.35
CA PHE A 66 -1.92 -10.67 -12.02
C PHE A 66 -1.49 -9.22 -11.78
N GLY A 67 -0.59 -8.68 -12.63
CA GLY A 67 -0.13 -7.30 -12.51
C GLY A 67 0.88 -7.06 -11.38
N LEU A 68 0.75 -5.94 -10.69
CA LEU A 68 1.67 -5.53 -9.62
C LEU A 68 0.98 -5.60 -8.25
N TYR A 69 1.79 -5.89 -7.23
CA TYR A 69 1.36 -5.79 -5.83
C TYR A 69 2.30 -4.84 -5.07
N VAL A 70 1.73 -3.80 -4.49
CA VAL A 70 2.45 -2.88 -3.59
C VAL A 70 2.19 -3.29 -2.15
N ALA A 71 3.23 -3.76 -1.48
CA ALA A 71 3.18 -4.18 -0.09
C ALA A 71 3.69 -3.06 0.83
N PHE A 72 2.91 -2.69 1.83
CA PHE A 72 3.32 -1.79 2.90
C PHE A 72 3.64 -2.59 4.16
N ARG A 73 4.81 -2.34 4.73
CA ARG A 73 5.24 -2.97 5.99
C ARG A 73 4.47 -2.36 7.16
N GLY A 74 3.98 -3.20 8.05
CA GLY A 74 3.42 -2.78 9.33
C GLY A 74 4.48 -2.24 10.28
N THR A 75 4.09 -2.04 11.54
CA THR A 75 4.96 -1.56 12.60
C THR A 75 6.07 -2.56 12.87
N ASP A 76 7.29 -2.07 12.95
CA ASP A 76 8.43 -2.84 13.43
C ASP A 76 8.57 -2.73 14.97
N GLY A 77 9.59 -3.36 15.52
CA GLY A 77 9.86 -3.33 16.97
C GLY A 77 10.44 -2.03 17.48
N THR A 78 10.51 -0.97 16.67
CA THR A 78 11.12 0.31 17.07
C THR A 78 10.15 1.18 17.89
N LEU A 79 10.70 1.99 18.78
CA LEU A 79 9.93 2.97 19.55
C LEU A 79 9.25 4.01 18.62
N VAL A 80 9.91 4.34 17.51
CA VAL A 80 9.37 5.26 16.50
C VAL A 80 8.09 4.69 15.87
N GLY A 81 8.11 3.41 15.48
CA GLY A 81 6.94 2.73 14.92
C GLY A 81 5.77 2.71 15.89
N TRP A 82 6.02 2.38 17.17
CA TRP A 82 4.98 2.39 18.20
C TRP A 82 4.40 3.79 18.46
N LYS A 83 5.24 4.83 18.49
CA LYS A 83 4.76 6.22 18.64
C LYS A 83 3.88 6.64 17.48
N GLU A 84 4.25 6.28 16.25
CA GLU A 84 3.45 6.59 15.07
C GLU A 84 2.09 5.87 15.09
N ASP A 85 2.04 4.61 15.58
CA ASP A 85 0.78 3.88 15.75
C ASP A 85 -0.17 4.58 16.75
N PHE A 86 0.35 5.04 17.87
CA PHE A 86 -0.44 5.83 18.82
C PHE A 86 -0.94 7.14 18.18
N ASN A 87 -0.09 7.82 17.43
CA ASN A 87 -0.48 9.03 16.71
C ASN A 87 -1.59 8.76 15.69
N MET A 88 -1.56 7.60 15.02
CA MET A 88 -2.58 7.20 14.04
C MET A 88 -3.99 7.07 14.66
N ALA A 89 -4.08 6.75 15.95
CA ALA A 89 -5.36 6.67 16.66
C ALA A 89 -6.05 8.04 16.84
N VAL A 90 -5.26 9.12 16.88
CA VAL A 90 -5.75 10.48 17.21
C VAL A 90 -5.52 11.50 16.09
N ARG A 91 -4.66 11.18 15.13
CA ARG A 91 -4.25 12.06 14.03
C ARG A 91 -4.27 11.34 12.69
N CYS A 92 -4.79 11.99 11.68
CA CYS A 92 -4.71 11.54 10.29
C CYS A 92 -4.58 12.77 9.37
N PRO A 93 -3.60 12.81 8.45
CA PRO A 93 -2.60 11.76 8.21
C PRO A 93 -1.46 11.73 9.23
N VAL A 94 -0.83 10.56 9.35
CA VAL A 94 0.51 10.41 9.93
C VAL A 94 1.55 10.35 8.81
N PRO A 95 2.85 10.62 9.06
CA PRO A 95 3.87 10.69 8.02
C PRO A 95 4.00 9.43 7.14
N SER A 96 3.81 8.22 7.71
CA SER A 96 3.85 6.98 6.93
C SER A 96 2.68 6.83 5.96
N GLN A 97 1.50 7.33 6.30
CA GLN A 97 0.35 7.36 5.39
C GLN A 97 0.63 8.23 4.16
N GLU A 98 1.21 9.42 4.37
CA GLU A 98 1.62 10.31 3.27
C GLU A 98 2.71 9.67 2.39
N SER A 99 3.67 8.97 3.01
CA SER A 99 4.69 8.24 2.26
C SER A 99 4.11 7.08 1.47
N ALA A 100 3.11 6.37 2.00
CA ALA A 100 2.40 5.31 1.31
C ALA A 100 1.63 5.84 0.08
N TYR A 101 0.94 6.95 0.22
CA TYR A 101 0.29 7.63 -0.90
C TYR A 101 1.30 7.99 -2.00
N ARG A 102 2.38 8.70 -1.65
CA ARG A 102 3.41 9.12 -2.62
C ARG A 102 4.07 7.94 -3.32
N TYR A 103 4.34 6.87 -2.59
CA TYR A 103 4.91 5.64 -3.16
C TYR A 103 3.95 5.00 -4.17
N ALA A 104 2.70 4.75 -3.79
CA ALA A 104 1.71 4.15 -4.67
C ALA A 104 1.42 5.02 -5.91
N ASP A 105 1.32 6.33 -5.72
CA ASP A 105 1.14 7.31 -6.79
C ASP A 105 2.30 7.27 -7.80
N SER A 106 3.54 7.18 -7.30
CA SER A 106 4.72 7.07 -8.15
C SER A 106 4.78 5.77 -8.96
N ILE A 107 4.29 4.65 -8.40
CA ILE A 107 4.18 3.37 -9.12
C ILE A 107 3.13 3.48 -10.24
N LEU A 108 1.98 4.09 -9.96
CA LEU A 108 0.94 4.36 -10.95
C LEU A 108 1.48 5.20 -12.11
N ASP A 109 2.11 6.34 -11.81
CA ASP A 109 2.67 7.25 -12.81
C ASP A 109 3.70 6.56 -13.71
N ARG A 110 4.61 5.79 -13.11
CA ARG A 110 5.64 5.08 -13.89
C ARG A 110 5.04 4.00 -14.79
N THR A 111 4.10 3.23 -14.28
CA THR A 111 3.44 2.21 -15.09
C THR A 111 2.62 2.82 -16.24
N GLU A 112 2.09 4.02 -16.09
CA GLU A 112 1.42 4.74 -17.18
C GLU A 112 2.41 5.21 -18.26
N ARG A 113 3.53 5.79 -17.86
CA ARG A 113 4.53 6.33 -18.80
C ARG A 113 5.22 5.24 -19.62
N PHE A 114 5.53 4.10 -19.00
CA PHE A 114 6.27 3.02 -19.66
C PHE A 114 5.39 2.06 -20.46
N LEU A 115 4.08 2.04 -20.21
CA LEU A 115 3.15 1.07 -20.77
C LEU A 115 2.12 1.68 -21.71
N SER A 116 2.33 2.90 -22.17
CA SER A 116 1.40 3.70 -23.00
C SER A 116 0.91 3.05 -24.29
N ALA A 117 1.43 1.88 -24.68
CA ALA A 117 1.02 1.14 -25.88
C ALA A 117 0.33 -0.21 -25.62
N LYS A 118 0.30 -0.70 -24.39
CA LYS A 118 -0.34 -1.96 -24.00
C LYS A 118 -1.21 -1.74 -22.77
N LYS A 119 -2.22 -2.60 -22.56
CA LYS A 119 -3.05 -2.58 -21.35
C LYS A 119 -2.17 -2.48 -20.12
N SER A 120 -2.29 -1.37 -19.40
CA SER A 120 -1.57 -1.17 -18.13
C SER A 120 -1.95 -2.28 -17.15
N PRO A 121 -0.98 -2.85 -16.39
CA PRO A 121 -1.28 -3.90 -15.44
C PRO A 121 -2.18 -3.37 -14.33
N ASP A 122 -3.04 -4.22 -13.82
CA ASP A 122 -3.77 -3.95 -12.59
C ASP A 122 -2.78 -3.87 -11.42
N ILE A 123 -3.09 -3.01 -10.46
CA ILE A 123 -2.28 -2.83 -9.26
C ILE A 123 -3.13 -3.24 -8.06
N MET A 124 -2.59 -4.14 -7.27
CA MET A 124 -3.10 -4.47 -5.95
C MET A 124 -2.21 -3.80 -4.91
N ILE A 125 -2.81 -3.32 -3.84
CA ILE A 125 -2.06 -2.72 -2.73
C ILE A 125 -2.50 -3.34 -1.41
N GLY A 126 -1.61 -3.46 -0.45
CA GLY A 126 -2.00 -4.04 0.83
C GLY A 126 -0.89 -4.09 1.86
N GLY A 127 -1.25 -4.56 3.04
CA GLY A 127 -0.34 -4.77 4.15
C GLY A 127 -1.04 -5.30 5.39
N HIS A 128 -0.24 -5.62 6.40
CA HIS A 128 -0.69 -6.06 7.71
C HIS A 128 -0.57 -4.92 8.73
N SER A 129 -1.48 -4.86 9.69
CA SER A 129 -1.48 -3.87 10.77
C SER A 129 -1.45 -2.43 10.20
N LYS A 130 -0.55 -1.57 10.64
CA LYS A 130 -0.32 -0.24 10.08
C LYS A 130 -0.22 -0.25 8.55
N GLY A 131 0.42 -1.28 7.96
CA GLY A 131 0.52 -1.44 6.50
C GLY A 131 -0.82 -1.56 5.80
N GLY A 132 -1.78 -2.26 6.41
CA GLY A 132 -3.15 -2.35 5.89
C GLY A 132 -3.89 -1.02 5.93
N ASN A 133 -3.71 -0.23 6.99
CA ASN A 133 -4.24 1.12 7.08
C ASN A 133 -3.62 2.05 6.03
N MET A 134 -2.29 2.00 5.86
CA MET A 134 -1.58 2.76 4.83
C MET A 134 -2.08 2.45 3.41
N ALA A 135 -2.40 1.17 3.11
CA ALA A 135 -2.94 0.78 1.81
C ALA A 135 -4.30 1.43 1.54
N VAL A 136 -5.21 1.39 2.51
CA VAL A 136 -6.52 2.03 2.39
C VAL A 136 -6.37 3.55 2.24
N TYR A 137 -5.51 4.17 3.04
CA TYR A 137 -5.26 5.61 2.96
C TYR A 137 -4.70 6.01 1.60
N ALA A 138 -3.69 5.30 1.08
CA ALA A 138 -3.08 5.58 -0.21
C ALA A 138 -4.10 5.51 -1.36
N ALA A 139 -4.92 4.46 -1.40
CA ALA A 139 -5.98 4.32 -2.40
C ALA A 139 -7.02 5.44 -2.31
N MET A 140 -7.38 5.84 -1.10
CA MET A 140 -8.32 6.92 -0.86
C MET A 140 -7.76 8.27 -1.35
N GLN A 141 -6.47 8.58 -1.07
CA GLN A 141 -5.85 9.82 -1.51
C GLN A 141 -5.69 9.89 -3.04
N ILE A 142 -5.31 8.79 -3.68
CA ILE A 142 -5.29 8.70 -5.15
C ILE A 142 -6.68 8.98 -5.71
N THR A 143 -7.72 8.41 -5.13
CA THR A 143 -9.10 8.63 -5.55
C THR A 143 -9.55 10.08 -5.33
N GLN A 144 -9.16 10.69 -4.22
CA GLN A 144 -9.44 12.10 -3.94
C GLN A 144 -8.80 13.01 -4.99
N SER A 145 -7.53 12.77 -5.32
CA SER A 145 -6.82 13.50 -6.38
C SER A 145 -7.51 13.37 -7.75
N ASP A 146 -8.00 12.18 -8.09
CA ASP A 146 -8.75 11.94 -9.33
C ASP A 146 -10.08 12.68 -9.35
N ILE A 147 -10.80 12.75 -8.22
CA ILE A 147 -12.03 13.53 -8.06
C ILE A 147 -11.76 15.01 -8.29
N GLU A 148 -10.71 15.54 -7.68
CA GLU A 148 -10.33 16.95 -7.80
C GLU A 148 -9.98 17.30 -9.24
N ALA A 149 -9.13 16.51 -9.89
CA ALA A 149 -8.77 16.71 -11.29
C ALA A 149 -9.98 16.65 -12.24
N THR A 150 -10.93 15.75 -11.96
CA THR A 150 -12.18 15.64 -12.73
C THR A 150 -13.06 16.88 -12.55
N ASN A 151 -13.19 17.37 -11.32
CA ASN A 151 -13.99 18.56 -11.03
C ASN A 151 -13.37 19.82 -11.66
N GLU A 152 -12.05 19.99 -11.57
CA GLU A 152 -11.35 21.11 -12.23
C GLU A 152 -11.54 21.10 -13.75
N ARG A 153 -11.48 19.90 -14.36
CA ARG A 153 -11.74 19.75 -15.80
C ARG A 153 -13.18 20.12 -16.15
N ALA A 154 -14.15 19.64 -15.38
CA ALA A 154 -15.57 19.98 -15.58
C ALA A 154 -15.80 21.50 -15.45
N GLN A 155 -15.21 22.13 -14.45
CA GLN A 155 -15.29 23.59 -14.25
C GLN A 155 -14.71 24.37 -15.43
N ARG A 156 -13.54 23.96 -15.94
CA ARG A 156 -12.93 24.59 -17.13
C ARG A 156 -13.79 24.49 -18.38
N LEU A 157 -14.59 23.44 -18.49
CA LEU A 157 -15.51 23.19 -19.61
C LEU A 157 -16.91 23.79 -19.38
N GLY A 158 -17.14 24.50 -18.28
CA GLY A 158 -18.46 25.04 -17.93
C GLY A 158 -19.51 23.97 -17.60
N LEU A 159 -19.06 22.75 -17.24
CA LEU A 159 -19.93 21.64 -16.88
C LEU A 159 -20.14 21.58 -15.37
N LEU A 160 -21.33 21.15 -14.93
CA LEU A 160 -21.57 20.89 -13.52
C LEU A 160 -20.77 19.66 -13.08
N PRO A 161 -20.18 19.66 -11.86
CA PRO A 161 -19.53 18.47 -11.31
C PRO A 161 -20.51 17.30 -11.28
N ALA A 162 -20.08 16.13 -11.69
CA ALA A 162 -20.90 14.94 -11.63
C ALA A 162 -21.25 14.58 -10.18
N LEU A 163 -22.50 14.69 -9.79
CA LEU A 163 -23.00 14.41 -8.44
C LEU A 163 -23.22 12.91 -8.16
N GLY A 164 -22.72 12.04 -8.97
CA GLY A 164 -22.81 10.58 -8.78
C GLY A 164 -22.20 9.85 -9.97
N GLY A 165 -21.69 8.67 -9.72
CA GLY A 165 -21.10 7.83 -10.74
C GLY A 165 -19.65 7.45 -10.46
N SER A 166 -19.11 6.56 -11.29
CA SER A 166 -17.72 6.15 -11.27
C SER A 166 -16.81 7.36 -11.45
N VAL A 167 -15.81 7.50 -10.58
CA VAL A 167 -14.76 8.51 -10.73
C VAL A 167 -13.74 7.95 -11.71
N PRO A 168 -13.67 8.49 -12.94
CA PRO A 168 -12.65 8.07 -13.89
C PRO A 168 -11.30 8.64 -13.44
N GLY A 169 -10.28 7.80 -13.39
CA GLY A 169 -8.94 8.23 -13.02
C GLY A 169 -8.01 7.06 -12.76
N ARG A 170 -6.84 7.36 -12.21
CA ARG A 170 -5.80 6.37 -11.90
C ARG A 170 -6.24 5.35 -10.85
N ASN A 171 -7.19 5.72 -10.00
CA ASN A 171 -7.76 4.84 -8.97
C ASN A 171 -8.42 3.59 -9.55
N CYS A 172 -8.92 3.64 -10.77
CA CYS A 172 -9.52 2.45 -11.41
C CYS A 172 -8.51 1.33 -11.67
N ARG A 173 -7.22 1.65 -11.67
CA ARG A 173 -6.13 0.68 -11.81
C ARG A 173 -5.78 -0.04 -10.50
N ILE A 174 -6.22 0.48 -9.36
CA ILE A 174 -6.12 -0.22 -8.08
C ILE A 174 -7.28 -1.20 -8.02
N SER A 175 -7.02 -2.45 -8.42
CA SER A 175 -8.05 -3.48 -8.54
C SER A 175 -8.52 -4.01 -7.18
N ARG A 176 -7.62 -4.16 -6.21
CA ARG A 176 -7.90 -4.66 -4.87
C ARG A 176 -7.02 -3.99 -3.81
N ILE A 177 -7.56 -3.85 -2.61
CA ILE A 177 -6.91 -3.23 -1.46
C ILE A 177 -7.02 -4.20 -0.28
N PHE A 178 -5.88 -4.70 0.21
CA PHE A 178 -5.85 -5.68 1.29
C PHE A 178 -5.45 -5.01 2.61
N SER A 179 -6.35 -5.07 3.59
CA SER A 179 -6.10 -4.59 4.95
C SER A 179 -6.18 -5.76 5.93
N HIS A 180 -5.05 -6.42 6.17
CA HIS A 180 -4.95 -7.52 7.10
C HIS A 180 -4.74 -6.97 8.51
N ASP A 181 -5.74 -7.11 9.37
CA ASP A 181 -5.72 -6.62 10.76
C ASP A 181 -5.32 -5.14 10.89
N GLY A 182 -5.58 -4.34 9.85
CA GLY A 182 -5.25 -2.92 9.87
C GLY A 182 -6.23 -2.11 10.71
N PRO A 183 -5.77 -1.06 11.43
CA PRO A 183 -6.67 -0.09 12.04
C PRO A 183 -7.64 0.50 11.03
N GLY A 184 -8.87 0.77 11.45
CA GLY A 184 -9.89 1.39 10.62
C GLY A 184 -9.58 2.85 10.30
N MET A 185 -10.30 3.41 9.33
CA MET A 185 -10.32 4.84 9.07
C MET A 185 -11.30 5.56 10.01
N SER A 186 -11.11 6.85 10.23
CA SER A 186 -12.06 7.65 11.00
C SER A 186 -13.43 7.69 10.32
N GLN A 187 -14.50 7.92 11.10
CA GLN A 187 -15.86 8.01 10.54
C GLN A 187 -15.96 9.07 9.44
N VAL A 188 -15.31 10.20 9.60
CA VAL A 188 -15.30 11.28 8.59
C VAL A 188 -14.71 10.77 7.28
N MET A 189 -13.61 10.02 7.34
CA MET A 189 -12.98 9.45 6.15
C MET A 189 -13.84 8.37 5.50
N VAL A 190 -14.43 7.48 6.29
CA VAL A 190 -15.32 6.42 5.79
C VAL A 190 -16.52 7.00 5.02
N HIS A 191 -17.07 8.14 5.45
CA HIS A 191 -18.18 8.80 4.76
C HIS A 191 -17.72 9.70 3.59
N SER A 192 -16.42 9.84 3.35
CA SER A 192 -15.92 10.63 2.22
C SER A 192 -16.25 9.97 0.88
N ARG A 193 -16.43 10.79 -0.16
CA ARG A 193 -16.65 10.29 -1.53
C ARG A 193 -15.48 9.41 -2.02
N ALA A 194 -14.27 9.75 -1.64
CA ALA A 194 -13.07 9.01 -2.03
C ALA A 194 -13.09 7.60 -1.41
N TYR A 195 -13.39 7.47 -0.12
CA TYR A 195 -13.49 6.16 0.52
C TYR A 195 -14.63 5.32 -0.07
N GLN A 196 -15.81 5.89 -0.23
CA GLN A 196 -16.97 5.19 -0.79
C GLN A 196 -16.70 4.66 -2.20
N ALA A 197 -15.91 5.38 -3.01
CA ALA A 197 -15.52 4.95 -4.35
C ALA A 197 -14.58 3.73 -4.37
N ILE A 198 -13.89 3.45 -3.27
CA ILE A 198 -12.98 2.30 -3.14
C ILE A 198 -13.51 1.19 -2.25
N ALA A 199 -14.56 1.43 -1.47
CA ALA A 199 -15.04 0.54 -0.39
C ALA A 199 -15.27 -0.90 -0.87
N ALA A 200 -15.85 -1.09 -2.05
CA ALA A 200 -16.11 -2.42 -2.63
C ALA A 200 -14.84 -3.19 -3.05
N ARG A 201 -13.67 -2.52 -3.07
CA ARG A 201 -12.38 -3.12 -3.42
C ARG A 201 -11.51 -3.42 -2.19
N ILE A 202 -11.99 -3.08 -1.00
CA ILE A 202 -11.27 -3.31 0.25
C ILE A 202 -11.61 -4.70 0.77
N ASP A 203 -10.60 -5.56 0.81
CA ASP A 203 -10.64 -6.84 1.49
C ASP A 203 -10.01 -6.67 2.88
N LYS A 204 -10.85 -6.69 3.90
CA LYS A 204 -10.40 -6.59 5.29
C LYS A 204 -10.52 -7.94 5.98
N THR A 205 -9.40 -8.41 6.52
CA THR A 205 -9.37 -9.57 7.43
C THR A 205 -9.06 -9.10 8.84
N VAL A 206 -9.76 -9.66 9.82
CA VAL A 206 -9.56 -9.43 11.25
C VAL A 206 -9.33 -10.80 11.87
N PRO A 207 -8.38 -10.96 12.80
CA PRO A 207 -8.25 -12.20 13.57
C PRO A 207 -9.52 -12.50 14.35
N GLU A 208 -9.80 -13.79 14.55
CA GLU A 208 -10.86 -14.25 15.43
C GLU A 208 -10.52 -14.04 16.91
#